data_db90261d19bd320f8dc5c637c170f1dc
#
_entry.id   db90261d19bd320f8dc5c637c170f1dc
#
_cell.length_a   1.000
_cell.length_b   1.000
_cell.length_c   1.000
_cell.angle_alpha   90.00
_cell.angle_beta   90.00
_cell.angle_gamma   90.00
#
_symmetry.space_group_name_H-M   'P 1'
#
loop_
_entity.id
_entity.type
_entity.pdbx_description
1 polymer ?
#
loop_
_entity_poly.entity_id
_entity_poly.type
_entity_poly.pdbx_seq_one_letter_code
_entity_poly.pdbx_strand_id
1 'polypeptide(L)'
;MDHEKDPGWQFLRQSQAQLLAATTKKFDSKKNVWIPDNEEGFVAAEIKSTKGDQVTVVTAKGVEKVLKKDETQQMNPPKFEKTEDMANLTFLNDASVLHNLKQRYFSMMIYTYSGLFCVVINPYKRLPIYTESVCKMFIGRRRNEMPPHLFAVSDEAYRNMVNGE
;
A
#
# COMPACT_ATOMS: atom_id res chain seq x y z
N MET A 1 18.49 11.91 14.54
CA MET A 1 17.38 11.55 15.45
C MET A 1 16.99 10.11 15.15
N ASP A 2 16.87 9.30 16.17
CA ASP A 2 16.46 7.88 16.02
C ASP A 2 14.92 7.85 15.93
N HIS A 3 14.40 7.97 14.72
CA HIS A 3 12.96 8.08 14.43
C HIS A 3 12.19 6.86 14.94
N GLU A 4 12.82 5.68 14.95
CA GLU A 4 12.20 4.42 15.32
C GLU A 4 11.80 4.36 16.81
N LYS A 5 12.38 5.24 17.66
CA LYS A 5 12.03 5.33 19.09
C LYS A 5 10.79 6.16 19.37
N ASP A 6 10.29 6.91 18.39
CA ASP A 6 9.08 7.70 18.58
C ASP A 6 7.84 6.78 18.53
N PRO A 7 6.91 6.89 19.51
CA PRO A 7 5.71 6.06 19.55
C PRO A 7 4.80 6.21 18.33
N GLY A 8 4.91 7.33 17.60
CA GLY A 8 4.18 7.56 16.34
C GLY A 8 4.76 6.82 15.14
N TRP A 9 6.06 6.48 15.16
CA TRP A 9 6.76 5.94 13.99
C TRP A 9 6.16 4.65 13.43
N GLN A 10 5.71 3.74 14.28
CA GLN A 10 5.06 2.50 13.89
C GLN A 10 3.78 2.68 13.05
N PHE A 11 3.15 3.86 13.12
CA PHE A 11 1.96 4.22 12.34
C PHE A 11 2.30 5.00 11.06
N LEU A 12 3.57 5.24 10.80
CA LEU A 12 4.07 5.97 9.64
C LEU A 12 4.77 5.05 8.64
N ARG A 13 5.63 4.16 9.12
CA ARG A 13 6.46 3.28 8.28
C ARG A 13 6.55 1.87 8.85
N GLN A 14 6.60 0.87 7.96
CA GLN A 14 6.89 -0.50 8.32
C GLN A 14 8.32 -0.63 8.88
N SER A 15 8.50 -1.53 9.85
CA SER A 15 9.83 -1.89 10.32
C SER A 15 10.61 -2.70 9.27
N GLN A 16 11.93 -2.69 9.35
CA GLN A 16 12.79 -3.50 8.49
C GLN A 16 12.46 -5.00 8.56
N ALA A 17 12.11 -5.49 9.76
CA ALA A 17 11.70 -6.88 9.95
C ALA A 17 10.41 -7.22 9.19
N GLN A 18 9.42 -6.32 9.17
CA GLN A 18 8.18 -6.51 8.41
C GLN A 18 8.44 -6.51 6.91
N LEU A 19 9.29 -5.61 6.40
CA LEU A 19 9.67 -5.57 5.00
C LEU A 19 10.40 -6.85 4.56
N LEU A 20 11.33 -7.33 5.39
CA LEU A 20 12.06 -8.56 5.12
C LEU A 20 11.11 -9.76 5.10
N ALA A 21 10.21 -9.88 6.07
CA ALA A 21 9.21 -10.94 6.14
C ALA A 21 8.30 -10.96 4.90
N ALA A 22 7.92 -9.80 4.38
CA ALA A 22 7.15 -9.70 3.14
C ALA A 22 7.95 -10.19 1.92
N THR A 23 9.24 -9.89 1.87
CA THR A 23 10.12 -10.29 0.74
C THR A 23 10.34 -11.81 0.68
N THR A 24 10.28 -12.52 1.82
CA THR A 24 10.52 -13.97 1.88
C THR A 24 9.29 -14.82 1.54
N LYS A 25 8.10 -14.22 1.41
CA LYS A 25 6.88 -14.95 1.04
C LYS A 25 6.98 -15.52 -0.38
N LYS A 26 6.64 -16.81 -0.54
CA LYS A 26 6.54 -17.42 -1.87
C LYS A 26 5.46 -16.73 -2.71
N PHE A 27 5.79 -16.36 -3.92
CA PHE A 27 4.89 -15.69 -4.84
C PHE A 27 5.18 -16.09 -6.29
N ASP A 28 4.14 -16.40 -7.04
CA ASP A 28 4.21 -16.66 -8.47
C ASP A 28 3.30 -15.68 -9.23
N SER A 29 3.90 -14.71 -9.89
CA SER A 29 3.17 -13.66 -10.61
C SER A 29 2.34 -14.19 -11.80
N LYS A 30 2.63 -15.40 -12.29
CA LYS A 30 1.88 -16.04 -13.36
C LYS A 30 0.64 -16.77 -12.88
N LYS A 31 0.62 -17.16 -11.60
CA LYS A 31 -0.49 -17.92 -11.01
C LYS A 31 -1.36 -17.09 -10.08
N ASN A 32 -0.78 -16.14 -9.35
CA ASN A 32 -1.51 -15.34 -8.40
C ASN A 32 -2.20 -14.14 -9.07
N VAL A 33 -3.52 -14.07 -8.91
CA VAL A 33 -4.37 -13.01 -9.49
C VAL A 33 -5.39 -12.52 -8.49
N TRP A 34 -5.91 -11.32 -8.74
CA TRP A 34 -7.10 -10.80 -8.09
C TRP A 34 -8.33 -11.15 -8.93
N ILE A 35 -9.40 -11.56 -8.28
CA ILE A 35 -10.70 -11.79 -8.89
C ILE A 35 -11.77 -10.96 -8.17
N PRO A 36 -12.84 -10.53 -8.86
CA PRO A 36 -13.93 -9.79 -8.25
C PRO A 36 -14.66 -10.65 -7.21
N ASP A 37 -15.08 -10.00 -6.14
CA ASP A 37 -15.86 -10.59 -5.05
C ASP A 37 -16.89 -9.58 -4.54
N ASN A 38 -18.11 -10.04 -4.28
CA ASN A 38 -19.25 -9.17 -3.93
C ASN A 38 -19.11 -8.54 -2.52
N GLU A 39 -18.42 -9.21 -1.61
CA GLU A 39 -18.27 -8.75 -0.22
C GLU A 39 -16.99 -7.95 -0.02
N GLU A 40 -15.87 -8.48 -0.54
CA GLU A 40 -14.54 -7.91 -0.32
C GLU A 40 -14.10 -6.94 -1.45
N GLY A 41 -14.87 -6.83 -2.53
CA GLY A 41 -14.52 -6.16 -3.76
C GLY A 41 -13.59 -7.01 -4.62
N PHE A 42 -12.43 -7.39 -4.10
CA PHE A 42 -11.48 -8.30 -4.74
C PHE A 42 -10.88 -9.28 -3.74
N VAL A 43 -10.69 -10.53 -4.19
CA VAL A 43 -10.02 -11.58 -3.41
C VAL A 43 -8.88 -12.20 -4.18
N ALA A 44 -7.86 -12.65 -3.46
CA ALA A 44 -6.73 -13.37 -4.04
C ALA A 44 -7.14 -14.78 -4.47
N ALA A 45 -6.69 -15.19 -5.66
CA ALA A 45 -6.92 -16.52 -6.19
C ALA A 45 -5.69 -17.03 -6.95
N GLU A 46 -5.59 -18.36 -7.06
CA GLU A 46 -4.55 -19.03 -7.84
C GLU A 46 -5.14 -19.64 -9.10
N ILE A 47 -4.52 -19.38 -10.27
CA ILE A 47 -4.90 -19.97 -11.55
C ILE A 47 -4.53 -21.46 -11.54
N LYS A 48 -5.53 -22.32 -11.75
CA LYS A 48 -5.35 -23.78 -11.92
C LYS A 48 -5.21 -24.18 -13.36
N SER A 49 -6.05 -23.62 -14.24
CA SER A 49 -6.01 -23.92 -15.68
C SER A 49 -6.54 -22.76 -16.49
N THR A 50 -6.10 -22.71 -17.76
CA THR A 50 -6.60 -21.73 -18.74
C THR A 50 -7.05 -22.48 -19.98
N LYS A 51 -8.26 -22.21 -20.44
CA LYS A 51 -8.83 -22.78 -21.69
C LYS A 51 -9.37 -21.62 -22.54
N GLY A 52 -8.60 -21.24 -23.56
CA GLY A 52 -8.95 -20.10 -24.42
C GLY A 52 -9.04 -18.82 -23.59
N ASP A 53 -10.22 -18.22 -23.57
CA ASP A 53 -10.52 -16.98 -22.85
C ASP A 53 -11.04 -17.21 -21.41
N GLN A 54 -11.18 -18.47 -20.98
CA GLN A 54 -11.63 -18.82 -19.64
C GLN A 54 -10.48 -19.27 -18.75
N VAL A 55 -10.53 -18.83 -17.50
CA VAL A 55 -9.55 -19.16 -16.45
C VAL A 55 -10.27 -19.81 -15.28
N THR A 56 -9.82 -21.00 -14.88
CA THR A 56 -10.26 -21.63 -13.64
C THR A 56 -9.32 -21.22 -12.52
N VAL A 57 -9.86 -20.63 -11.47
CA VAL A 57 -9.11 -20.12 -10.32
C VAL A 57 -9.62 -20.73 -9.02
N VAL A 58 -8.77 -20.80 -8.01
CA VAL A 58 -9.11 -21.26 -6.67
C VAL A 58 -8.74 -20.18 -5.67
N THR A 59 -9.70 -19.79 -4.84
CA THR A 59 -9.49 -18.84 -3.73
C THR A 59 -8.80 -19.50 -2.53
N ALA A 60 -8.28 -18.72 -1.60
CA ALA A 60 -7.71 -19.23 -0.35
C ALA A 60 -8.72 -20.04 0.49
N LYS A 61 -10.02 -19.83 0.31
CA LYS A 61 -11.10 -20.61 0.95
C LYS A 61 -11.40 -21.93 0.23
N GLY A 62 -10.65 -22.29 -0.81
CA GLY A 62 -10.84 -23.51 -1.60
C GLY A 62 -12.02 -23.46 -2.58
N VAL A 63 -12.59 -22.29 -2.81
CA VAL A 63 -13.70 -22.12 -3.76
C VAL A 63 -13.14 -22.00 -5.17
N GLU A 64 -13.56 -22.92 -6.07
CA GLU A 64 -13.27 -22.83 -7.49
C GLU A 64 -14.26 -21.91 -8.21
N LYS A 65 -13.73 -21.05 -9.06
CA LYS A 65 -14.53 -20.18 -9.94
C LYS A 65 -13.96 -20.24 -11.36
N VAL A 66 -14.86 -20.22 -12.35
CA VAL A 66 -14.49 -20.07 -13.77
C VAL A 66 -14.89 -18.66 -14.19
N LEU A 67 -13.92 -17.89 -14.66
CA LEU A 67 -14.05 -16.48 -15.03
C LEU A 67 -13.47 -16.25 -16.41
N LYS A 68 -13.80 -15.13 -17.04
CA LYS A 68 -13.08 -14.67 -18.21
C LYS A 68 -11.73 -14.10 -17.80
N LYS A 69 -10.76 -14.20 -18.68
CA LYS A 69 -9.39 -13.73 -18.42
C LYS A 69 -9.35 -12.22 -18.15
N ASP A 70 -10.20 -11.44 -18.77
CA ASP A 70 -10.32 -9.99 -18.59
C ASP A 70 -10.93 -9.59 -17.24
N GLU A 71 -11.64 -10.50 -16.55
CA GLU A 71 -12.13 -10.28 -15.20
C GLU A 71 -11.05 -10.48 -14.12
N THR A 72 -9.89 -11.01 -14.49
CA THR A 72 -8.78 -11.19 -13.55
C THR A 72 -7.82 -10.00 -13.62
N GLN A 73 -7.29 -9.59 -12.47
CA GLN A 73 -6.28 -8.53 -12.39
C GLN A 73 -4.95 -9.10 -11.87
N GLN A 74 -3.84 -8.60 -12.41
CA GLN A 74 -2.52 -9.03 -12.01
C GLN A 74 -2.22 -8.61 -10.57
N MET A 75 -1.55 -9.50 -9.83
CA MET A 75 -1.18 -9.28 -8.44
C MET A 75 0.28 -8.86 -8.34
N ASN A 76 0.54 -7.87 -7.50
CA ASN A 76 1.91 -7.45 -7.17
C ASN A 76 2.58 -8.42 -6.18
N PRO A 77 3.91 -8.58 -6.24
CA PRO A 77 4.65 -9.34 -5.23
C PRO A 77 4.41 -8.82 -3.80
N PRO A 78 4.48 -9.69 -2.78
CA PRO A 78 4.20 -9.34 -1.39
C PRO A 78 5.04 -8.19 -0.81
N LYS A 79 6.22 -7.94 -1.35
CA LYS A 79 7.06 -6.77 -0.98
C LYS A 79 6.36 -5.42 -1.19
N PHE A 80 5.34 -5.37 -2.06
CA PHE A 80 4.55 -4.17 -2.33
C PHE A 80 3.22 -4.11 -1.55
N GLU A 81 2.97 -5.08 -0.65
CA GLU A 81 1.68 -5.21 0.06
C GLU A 81 1.27 -3.94 0.82
N LYS A 82 2.25 -3.18 1.33
CA LYS A 82 2.04 -1.92 2.07
C LYS A 82 2.93 -0.80 1.53
N THR A 83 3.02 -0.67 0.22
CA THR A 83 3.87 0.36 -0.39
C THR A 83 3.44 1.76 0.04
N GLU A 84 4.40 2.64 0.26
CA GLU A 84 4.18 4.03 0.66
C GLU A 84 3.67 4.89 -0.51
N ASP A 85 4.08 4.57 -1.74
CA ASP A 85 3.61 5.23 -2.95
C ASP A 85 3.10 4.19 -3.96
N MET A 86 1.80 4.26 -4.26
CA MET A 86 1.14 3.34 -5.18
C MET A 86 1.61 3.50 -6.63
N ALA A 87 2.21 4.64 -6.98
CA ALA A 87 2.84 4.83 -8.30
C ALA A 87 4.03 3.87 -8.54
N ASN A 88 4.60 3.29 -7.48
CA ASN A 88 5.69 2.32 -7.56
C ASN A 88 5.21 0.87 -7.73
N LEU A 89 3.89 0.62 -7.76
CA LEU A 89 3.34 -0.71 -8.01
C LEU A 89 3.67 -1.16 -9.44
N THR A 90 4.12 -2.41 -9.59
CA THR A 90 4.37 -3.00 -10.92
C THR A 90 3.08 -3.12 -11.72
N PHE A 91 2.01 -3.56 -11.06
CA PHE A 91 0.67 -3.66 -11.64
C PHE A 91 -0.26 -2.69 -10.90
N LEU A 92 -0.51 -1.55 -11.53
CA LEU A 92 -1.41 -0.52 -11.01
C LEU A 92 -2.82 -0.79 -11.53
N ASN A 93 -3.63 -1.42 -10.71
CA ASN A 93 -5.02 -1.76 -10.98
C ASN A 93 -5.88 -1.58 -9.74
N ASP A 94 -7.21 -1.61 -9.89
CA ASP A 94 -8.16 -1.33 -8.81
C ASP A 94 -7.98 -2.28 -7.61
N ALA A 95 -7.77 -3.56 -7.87
CA ALA A 95 -7.56 -4.56 -6.81
C ALA A 95 -6.29 -4.30 -6.01
N SER A 96 -5.19 -3.98 -6.68
CA SER A 96 -3.90 -3.68 -6.04
C SER A 96 -3.95 -2.40 -5.22
N VAL A 97 -4.62 -1.35 -5.73
CA VAL A 97 -4.84 -0.10 -5.00
C VAL A 97 -5.68 -0.34 -3.74
N LEU A 98 -6.83 -1.01 -3.89
CA LEU A 98 -7.70 -1.33 -2.76
C LEU A 98 -6.99 -2.18 -1.72
N HIS A 99 -6.26 -3.21 -2.15
CA HIS A 99 -5.51 -4.08 -1.26
C HIS A 99 -4.42 -3.32 -0.49
N ASN A 100 -3.63 -2.49 -1.16
CA ASN A 100 -2.58 -1.69 -0.53
C ASN A 100 -3.17 -0.74 0.53
N LEU A 101 -4.22 0.01 0.19
CA LEU A 101 -4.88 0.93 1.13
C LEU A 101 -5.46 0.17 2.33
N LYS A 102 -6.10 -0.98 2.10
CA LYS A 102 -6.67 -1.83 3.14
C LYS A 102 -5.60 -2.37 4.09
N GLN A 103 -4.47 -2.88 3.56
CA GLN A 103 -3.37 -3.41 4.37
C GLN A 103 -2.67 -2.31 5.18
N ARG A 104 -2.49 -1.13 4.61
CA ARG A 104 -1.95 0.04 5.32
C ARG A 104 -2.91 0.50 6.40
N TYR A 105 -4.21 0.59 6.11
CA TYR A 105 -5.23 0.98 7.08
C TYR A 105 -5.27 0.03 8.29
N PHE A 106 -5.23 -1.28 8.09
CA PHE A 106 -5.18 -2.26 9.19
C PHE A 106 -3.93 -2.11 10.08
N SER A 107 -2.86 -1.52 9.54
CA SER A 107 -1.67 -1.15 10.31
C SER A 107 -1.72 0.29 10.82
N MET A 108 -2.86 0.99 10.69
CA MET A 108 -3.02 2.40 11.04
C MET A 108 -2.07 3.35 10.31
N MET A 109 -1.52 2.95 9.19
CA MET A 109 -0.76 3.79 8.28
C MET A 109 -1.73 4.49 7.33
N ILE A 110 -2.32 5.58 7.79
CA ILE A 110 -3.47 6.24 7.15
C ILE A 110 -3.12 7.09 5.94
N TYR A 111 -1.86 7.48 5.78
CA TYR A 111 -1.37 8.27 4.65
C TYR A 111 -0.70 7.36 3.63
N THR A 112 -1.04 7.52 2.35
CA THR A 112 -0.43 6.77 1.25
C THR A 112 -0.29 7.70 0.05
N TYR A 113 0.88 7.74 -0.59
CA TYR A 113 1.03 8.50 -1.81
C TYR A 113 0.49 7.74 -3.03
N SER A 114 0.03 8.51 -4.00
CA SER A 114 -0.25 8.07 -5.37
C SER A 114 0.37 9.10 -6.31
N GLY A 115 1.67 8.97 -6.57
CA GLY A 115 2.45 9.99 -7.25
C GLY A 115 2.39 11.33 -6.51
N LEU A 116 1.83 12.36 -7.14
CA LEU A 116 1.70 13.70 -6.54
C LEU A 116 0.64 13.79 -5.45
N PHE A 117 -0.33 12.87 -5.44
CA PHE A 117 -1.44 12.89 -4.49
C PHE A 117 -1.08 12.23 -3.17
N CYS A 118 -1.67 12.74 -2.09
CA CYS A 118 -1.65 12.11 -0.77
C CYS A 118 -3.05 11.63 -0.43
N VAL A 119 -3.23 10.30 -0.43
CA VAL A 119 -4.49 9.65 -0.06
C VAL A 119 -4.51 9.50 1.46
N VAL A 120 -5.62 9.91 2.08
CA VAL A 120 -5.81 9.83 3.53
C VAL A 120 -7.08 9.06 3.83
N ILE A 121 -6.99 8.05 4.70
CA ILE A 121 -8.14 7.28 5.16
C ILE A 121 -8.35 7.56 6.65
N ASN A 122 -9.53 8.09 6.99
CA ASN A 122 -9.83 8.45 8.37
C ASN A 122 -9.86 7.20 9.27
N PRO A 123 -9.02 7.12 10.33
CA PRO A 123 -8.97 5.96 11.23
C PRO A 123 -10.07 5.99 12.30
N TYR A 124 -10.85 7.07 12.41
CA TYR A 124 -11.85 7.30 13.46
C TYR A 124 -11.31 7.14 14.88
N LYS A 125 -10.01 7.29 15.08
CA LYS A 125 -9.34 7.31 16.39
C LYS A 125 -8.12 8.21 16.37
N ARG A 126 -7.70 8.67 17.54
CA ARG A 126 -6.48 9.46 17.66
C ARG A 126 -5.25 8.57 17.52
N LEU A 127 -4.31 9.00 16.66
CA LEU A 127 -3.00 8.39 16.49
C LEU A 127 -1.91 9.38 16.94
N PRO A 128 -0.80 8.91 17.53
CA PRO A 128 0.28 9.79 18.01
C PRO A 128 1.22 10.21 16.85
N ILE A 129 0.65 10.65 15.72
CA ILE A 129 1.38 11.02 14.50
C ILE A 129 1.38 12.53 14.24
N TYR A 130 0.79 13.33 15.15
CA TYR A 130 0.69 14.78 15.03
C TYR A 130 1.41 15.51 16.18
N THR A 131 2.32 14.82 16.85
CA THR A 131 3.14 15.40 17.93
C THR A 131 4.21 16.33 17.37
N GLU A 132 4.73 17.23 18.21
CA GLU A 132 5.83 18.11 17.85
C GLU A 132 7.08 17.33 17.44
N SER A 133 7.36 16.19 18.11
CA SER A 133 8.47 15.31 17.76
C SER A 133 8.32 14.75 16.34
N VAL A 134 7.14 14.28 15.99
CA VAL A 134 6.85 13.80 14.62
C VAL A 134 6.97 14.95 13.61
N CYS A 135 6.42 16.13 13.89
CA CYS A 135 6.55 17.30 13.01
C CYS A 135 8.02 17.62 12.70
N LYS A 136 8.86 17.66 13.72
CA LYS A 136 10.31 17.94 13.57
C LYS A 136 11.05 16.93 12.69
N MET A 137 10.56 15.70 12.56
CA MET A 137 11.16 14.69 11.69
C MET A 137 11.04 15.05 10.19
N PHE A 138 9.99 15.77 9.82
CA PHE A 138 9.68 16.10 8.43
C PHE A 138 10.31 17.41 7.94
N ILE A 139 10.64 18.33 8.85
CA ILE A 139 11.17 19.65 8.51
C ILE A 139 12.46 19.52 7.68
N GLY A 140 12.48 20.14 6.50
CA GLY A 140 13.64 20.16 5.60
C GLY A 140 13.98 18.82 4.94
N ARG A 141 13.10 17.82 5.06
CA ARG A 141 13.28 16.51 4.42
C ARG A 141 12.62 16.45 3.05
N ARG A 142 13.18 15.64 2.16
CA ARG A 142 12.56 15.36 0.87
C ARG A 142 11.44 14.35 1.05
N ARG A 143 10.44 14.44 0.18
CA ARG A 143 9.27 13.55 0.18
C ARG A 143 9.62 12.06 0.16
N ASN A 144 10.67 11.66 -0.55
CA ASN A 144 11.11 10.27 -0.67
C ASN A 144 11.96 9.77 0.51
N GLU A 145 12.44 10.66 1.39
CA GLU A 145 13.23 10.31 2.57
C GLU A 145 12.32 9.89 3.74
N MET A 146 11.12 10.44 3.78
CA MET A 146 10.16 10.27 4.88
C MET A 146 8.93 9.50 4.43
N PRO A 147 8.22 8.82 5.36
CA PRO A 147 6.95 8.17 5.04
C PRO A 147 5.90 9.19 4.63
N PRO A 148 4.83 8.74 3.93
CA PRO A 148 3.71 9.61 3.59
C PRO A 148 3.09 10.27 4.81
N HIS A 149 2.99 11.58 4.80
CA HIS A 149 2.37 12.36 5.87
C HIS A 149 2.00 13.77 5.40
N LEU A 150 0.98 14.36 6.02
CA LEU A 150 0.59 15.74 5.76
C LEU A 150 1.74 16.72 6.06
N PHE A 151 2.56 16.46 7.08
CA PHE A 151 3.70 17.32 7.41
C PHE A 151 4.73 17.39 6.27
N ALA A 152 4.98 16.31 5.54
CA ALA A 152 5.86 16.34 4.36
C ALA A 152 5.31 17.27 3.27
N VAL A 153 4.00 17.18 3.00
CA VAL A 153 3.33 18.03 2.00
C VAL A 153 3.35 19.50 2.41
N SER A 154 3.08 19.78 3.70
CA SER A 154 3.06 21.14 4.23
C SER A 154 4.47 21.77 4.25
N ASP A 155 5.50 21.03 4.63
CA ASP A 155 6.88 21.52 4.65
C ASP A 155 7.38 21.81 3.23
N GLU A 156 7.07 20.93 2.26
CA GLU A 156 7.41 21.15 0.85
C GLU A 156 6.73 22.42 0.30
N ALA A 157 5.42 22.56 0.53
CA ALA A 157 4.68 23.73 0.10
C ALA A 157 5.22 25.04 0.72
N TYR A 158 5.55 25.01 2.02
CA TYR A 158 6.14 26.16 2.71
C TYR A 158 7.50 26.52 2.14
N ARG A 159 8.37 25.56 1.91
CA ARG A 159 9.70 25.79 1.32
C ARG A 159 9.64 26.35 -0.09
N ASN A 160 8.75 25.82 -0.93
CA ASN A 160 8.54 26.34 -2.28
C ASN A 160 8.04 27.79 -2.25
N MET A 161 7.09 28.12 -1.38
CA MET A 161 6.63 29.48 -1.19
C MET A 161 7.76 30.43 -0.77
N VAL A 162 8.62 30.02 0.17
CA VAL A 162 9.72 30.86 0.66
C VAL A 162 10.80 31.04 -0.41
N ASN A 163 11.06 30.03 -1.22
CA ASN A 163 12.08 30.05 -2.28
C ASN A 163 11.57 30.69 -3.59
N GLY A 164 10.27 30.99 -3.70
CA GLY A 164 9.67 31.57 -4.89
C GLY A 164 9.51 30.61 -6.07
N GLU A 165 9.32 29.33 -5.76
CA GLU A 165 9.08 28.25 -6.73
C GLU A 165 7.58 27.99 -6.93
#